data_a93d4b990f0f1f1e9999597150f9167f
#
_entry.id   a93d4b990f0f1f1e9999597150f9167f
#
_cell.length_a   1.000
_cell.length_b   1.000
_cell.length_c   1.000
_cell.angle_alpha   90.00
_cell.angle_beta   90.00
_cell.angle_gamma   90.00
#
_symmetry.space_group_name_H-M   'P 1'
#
loop_
_entity.id
_entity.type
_entity.pdbx_description
1 polymer ?
#
loop_
_entity_poly.entity_id
_entity_poly.type
_entity_poly.pdbx_seq_one_letter_code
_entity_poly.pdbx_strand_id
1 'polypeptide(L)'
;DIGGIEEAVAKAFPNRDFKRAFTSYIIMERLEKNKGIKVNDLPATLKELKKAGYKDILVQPTHLLHGEEYEHKVLTTVDKFKGDFDRIVVSDPLMVGKNDFAIAASAVATQFPTLGKGEGVVLMGHGSPRDNNQSFGNTYKMLQETFDKMGLPVVVGTVEEVDTPNVDEVLEQIKARGYKTVHMFPLMIVAGDHANNDMYGDEEDSWKSMIEKMGVKTVGHLQGIGRNAAVQAIYVQHAVAAEAGVQR
;
A
#
# COMPACT_ATOMS: atom_id res chain seq x y z
N ASP A 1 9.26 7.78 -0.90
CA ASP A 1 7.95 7.29 -1.30
C ASP A 1 6.86 7.77 -0.31
N ILE A 2 6.93 7.38 0.97
CA ILE A 2 5.91 7.74 1.97
C ILE A 2 5.81 9.25 2.21
N GLY A 3 6.91 9.99 2.12
CA GLY A 3 6.93 11.45 2.31
C GLY A 3 5.98 12.20 1.39
N GLY A 4 5.73 11.70 0.18
CA GLY A 4 4.76 12.32 -0.73
C GLY A 4 3.32 12.28 -0.19
N ILE A 5 2.92 11.16 0.45
CA ILE A 5 1.60 11.06 1.09
C ILE A 5 1.53 12.01 2.30
N GLU A 6 2.59 12.02 3.11
CA GLU A 6 2.67 12.88 4.31
C GLU A 6 2.57 14.36 3.95
N GLU A 7 3.31 14.80 2.94
CA GLU A 7 3.27 16.19 2.44
C GLU A 7 1.88 16.55 1.90
N ALA A 8 1.26 15.64 1.12
CA ALA A 8 -0.06 15.86 0.56
C ALA A 8 -1.13 16.00 1.66
N VAL A 9 -1.10 15.13 2.67
CA VAL A 9 -2.02 15.21 3.82
C VAL A 9 -1.75 16.44 4.66
N ALA A 10 -0.49 16.73 5.00
CA ALA A 10 -0.14 17.92 5.77
C ALA A 10 -0.58 19.23 5.07
N LYS A 11 -0.43 19.28 3.74
CA LYS A 11 -0.90 20.43 2.94
C LYS A 11 -2.42 20.57 2.94
N ALA A 12 -3.16 19.46 3.00
CA ALA A 12 -4.62 19.50 3.08
C ALA A 12 -5.13 20.00 4.45
N PHE A 13 -4.31 19.89 5.48
CA PHE A 13 -4.64 20.32 6.86
C PHE A 13 -3.63 21.35 7.41
N PRO A 14 -3.51 22.54 6.82
CA PRO A 14 -2.45 23.52 7.14
C PRO A 14 -2.52 24.07 8.58
N ASN A 15 -3.65 23.91 9.25
CA ASN A 15 -3.86 24.35 10.62
C ASN A 15 -3.68 23.23 11.66
N ARG A 16 -3.21 22.06 11.25
CA ARG A 16 -2.92 20.92 12.13
C ARG A 16 -1.42 20.64 12.18
N ASP A 17 -0.94 20.33 13.36
CA ASP A 17 0.42 19.81 13.51
C ASP A 17 0.50 18.38 12.99
N PHE A 18 1.59 18.07 12.29
CA PHE A 18 1.84 16.75 11.73
C PHE A 18 2.82 15.97 12.60
N LYS A 19 2.50 14.71 12.88
CA LYS A 19 3.40 13.76 13.54
C LYS A 19 3.38 12.41 12.81
N ARG A 20 4.57 11.85 12.56
CA ARG A 20 4.70 10.50 12.03
C ARG A 20 4.67 9.50 13.17
N ALA A 21 3.95 8.39 12.96
CA ALA A 21 4.00 7.21 13.81
C ALA A 21 4.29 5.97 12.95
N PHE A 22 5.02 5.02 13.50
CA PHE A 22 5.37 3.79 12.81
C PHE A 22 4.48 2.63 13.27
N THR A 23 4.22 1.69 12.37
CA THR A 23 3.51 0.43 12.66
C THR A 23 4.40 -0.79 12.45
N SER A 24 5.52 -0.65 11.75
CA SER A 24 6.48 -1.73 11.51
C SER A 24 7.64 -1.68 12.50
N TYR A 25 7.64 -2.61 13.47
CA TYR A 25 8.74 -2.75 14.43
C TYR A 25 10.07 -3.09 13.76
N ILE A 26 10.04 -3.88 12.68
CA ILE A 26 11.24 -4.22 11.90
C ILE A 26 11.91 -2.96 11.35
N ILE A 27 11.10 -2.05 10.79
CA ILE A 27 11.63 -0.78 10.27
C ILE A 27 12.16 0.11 11.40
N MET A 28 11.48 0.15 12.55
CA MET A 28 11.93 0.92 13.72
C MET A 28 13.29 0.41 14.21
N GLU A 29 13.45 -0.90 14.38
CA GLU A 29 14.72 -1.52 14.78
C GLU A 29 15.84 -1.26 13.76
N ARG A 30 15.55 -1.37 12.47
CA ARG A 30 16.52 -1.06 11.41
C ARG A 30 16.97 0.41 11.43
N LEU A 31 16.07 1.34 11.68
CA LEU A 31 16.39 2.77 11.79
C LEU A 31 17.28 3.03 13.02
N GLU A 32 16.97 2.44 14.15
CA GLU A 32 17.78 2.58 15.35
C GLU A 32 19.17 1.94 15.17
N LYS A 33 19.23 0.69 14.69
CA LYS A 33 20.48 -0.05 14.53
C LYS A 33 21.41 0.55 13.48
N ASN A 34 20.85 0.92 12.31
CA ASN A 34 21.68 1.31 11.16
C ASN A 34 21.95 2.81 11.09
N LYS A 35 21.08 3.63 11.70
CA LYS A 35 21.16 5.10 11.60
C LYS A 35 21.15 5.80 12.96
N GLY A 36 20.99 5.07 14.07
CA GLY A 36 20.88 5.65 15.41
C GLY A 36 19.61 6.50 15.60
N ILE A 37 18.60 6.33 14.73
CA ILE A 37 17.38 7.12 14.75
C ILE A 37 16.31 6.35 15.52
N LYS A 38 15.92 6.86 16.69
CA LYS A 38 14.74 6.40 17.42
C LYS A 38 13.48 7.06 16.87
N VAL A 39 12.47 6.25 16.60
CA VAL A 39 11.16 6.68 16.13
C VAL A 39 10.07 6.09 17.02
N ASN A 40 8.93 6.77 17.10
CA ASN A 40 7.80 6.32 17.88
C ASN A 40 6.85 5.47 17.08
N ASP A 41 6.27 4.46 17.72
CA ASP A 41 5.07 3.78 17.24
C ASP A 41 3.82 4.63 17.52
N LEU A 42 2.65 4.15 17.07
CA LEU A 42 1.39 4.86 17.27
C LEU A 42 1.04 5.05 18.76
N PRO A 43 1.15 4.04 19.64
CA PRO A 43 0.91 4.23 21.07
C PRO A 43 1.80 5.29 21.72
N ALA A 44 3.10 5.28 21.43
CA ALA A 44 4.05 6.26 21.96
C ALA A 44 3.73 7.67 21.47
N THR A 45 3.44 7.81 20.17
CA THR A 45 3.05 9.10 19.58
C THR A 45 1.77 9.65 20.20
N LEU A 46 0.74 8.82 20.41
CA LEU A 46 -0.52 9.26 21.04
C LEU A 46 -0.29 9.70 22.50
N LYS A 47 0.56 9.00 23.26
CA LYS A 47 0.94 9.41 24.63
C LYS A 47 1.65 10.76 24.64
N GLU A 48 2.55 11.01 23.70
CA GLU A 48 3.22 12.32 23.58
C GLU A 48 2.24 13.44 23.24
N LEU A 49 1.33 13.20 22.28
CA LEU A 49 0.31 14.17 21.90
C LEU A 49 -0.63 14.50 23.07
N LYS A 50 -1.07 13.48 23.85
CA LYS A 50 -1.84 13.67 25.07
C LYS A 50 -1.08 14.53 26.07
N LYS A 51 0.20 14.22 26.33
CA LYS A 51 1.05 14.99 27.28
C LYS A 51 1.27 16.42 26.81
N ALA A 52 1.34 16.66 25.50
CA ALA A 52 1.47 17.98 24.91
C ALA A 52 0.15 18.80 24.91
N GLY A 53 -0.97 18.19 25.33
CA GLY A 53 -2.25 18.86 25.49
C GLY A 53 -3.12 18.90 24.23
N TYR A 54 -2.77 18.14 23.19
CA TYR A 54 -3.64 17.99 22.01
C TYR A 54 -4.97 17.35 22.40
N LYS A 55 -6.05 17.82 21.79
CA LYS A 55 -7.43 17.40 22.11
C LYS A 55 -8.14 16.74 20.94
N ASP A 56 -7.75 17.07 19.72
CA ASP A 56 -8.36 16.58 18.49
C ASP A 56 -7.30 15.92 17.61
N ILE A 57 -7.46 14.62 17.38
CA ILE A 57 -6.51 13.78 16.65
C ILE A 57 -7.18 13.19 15.42
N LEU A 58 -6.55 13.37 14.26
CA LEU A 58 -6.83 12.64 13.02
C LEU A 58 -5.67 11.68 12.74
N VAL A 59 -5.94 10.40 12.75
CA VAL A 59 -4.98 9.35 12.41
C VAL A 59 -5.16 8.95 10.94
N GLN A 60 -4.16 9.22 10.09
CA GLN A 60 -4.14 8.80 8.70
C GLN A 60 -3.22 7.59 8.53
N PRO A 61 -3.75 6.37 8.34
CA PRO A 61 -2.94 5.22 8.02
C PRO A 61 -2.46 5.28 6.56
N THR A 62 -1.28 4.73 6.30
CA THR A 62 -0.75 4.57 4.94
C THR A 62 -0.81 3.11 4.48
N HIS A 63 -1.68 2.31 5.08
CA HIS A 63 -1.94 0.92 4.67
C HIS A 63 -2.66 0.88 3.32
N LEU A 64 -2.42 -0.18 2.54
CA LEU A 64 -3.12 -0.39 1.27
C LEU A 64 -4.53 -0.93 1.49
N LEU A 65 -4.70 -1.78 2.49
CA LEU A 65 -5.92 -2.54 2.70
C LEU A 65 -6.30 -2.60 4.18
N HIS A 66 -7.55 -2.95 4.45
CA HIS A 66 -8.05 -3.24 5.79
C HIS A 66 -7.70 -4.67 6.17
N GLY A 67 -6.43 -4.92 6.44
CA GLY A 67 -5.93 -6.20 6.89
C GLY A 67 -5.63 -6.22 8.39
N GLU A 68 -5.04 -7.33 8.85
CA GLU A 68 -4.72 -7.57 10.26
C GLU A 68 -3.85 -6.46 10.87
N GLU A 69 -2.87 -5.96 10.12
CA GLU A 69 -1.99 -4.90 10.63
C GLU A 69 -2.75 -3.59 10.92
N TYR A 70 -3.64 -3.19 10.00
CA TYR A 70 -4.48 -2.01 10.21
C TYR A 70 -5.40 -2.21 11.40
N GLU A 71 -6.07 -3.37 11.49
CA GLU A 71 -6.97 -3.70 12.59
C GLU A 71 -6.27 -3.66 13.95
N HIS A 72 -5.14 -4.38 14.08
CA HIS A 72 -4.47 -4.52 15.36
C HIS A 72 -3.56 -3.35 15.72
N LYS A 73 -2.82 -2.81 14.75
CA LYS A 73 -1.84 -1.76 15.03
C LYS A 73 -2.43 -0.35 15.00
N VAL A 74 -3.53 -0.14 14.29
CA VAL A 74 -4.17 1.17 14.18
C VAL A 74 -5.49 1.21 14.95
N LEU A 75 -6.52 0.49 14.50
CA LEU A 75 -7.86 0.59 15.09
C LEU A 75 -7.90 0.18 16.56
N THR A 76 -7.38 -1.01 16.89
CA THR A 76 -7.32 -1.49 18.28
C THR A 76 -6.47 -0.57 19.17
N THR A 77 -5.42 0.04 18.61
CA THR A 77 -4.61 1.01 19.35
C THR A 77 -5.41 2.27 19.63
N VAL A 78 -6.02 2.87 18.61
CA VAL A 78 -6.80 4.10 18.77
C VAL A 78 -7.96 3.91 19.74
N ASP A 79 -8.62 2.75 19.72
CA ASP A 79 -9.71 2.43 20.67
C ASP A 79 -9.30 2.58 22.13
N LYS A 80 -8.06 2.21 22.47
CA LYS A 80 -7.52 2.35 23.82
C LYS A 80 -7.31 3.79 24.25
N PHE A 81 -7.26 4.73 23.30
CA PHE A 81 -7.02 6.15 23.53
C PHE A 81 -8.26 7.02 23.35
N LYS A 82 -9.43 6.45 23.03
CA LYS A 82 -10.67 7.22 22.80
C LYS A 82 -11.07 8.12 23.97
N GLY A 83 -10.79 7.71 25.20
CA GLY A 83 -11.05 8.51 26.40
C GLY A 83 -10.00 9.56 26.74
N ASP A 84 -8.90 9.61 26.00
CA ASP A 84 -7.76 10.48 26.27
C ASP A 84 -7.81 11.82 25.52
N PHE A 85 -8.67 11.92 24.52
CA PHE A 85 -8.83 13.08 23.64
C PHE A 85 -10.32 13.48 23.57
N ASP A 86 -10.59 14.76 23.30
CA ASP A 86 -11.96 15.23 23.05
C ASP A 86 -12.49 14.61 21.75
N ARG A 87 -11.61 14.38 20.80
CA ARG A 87 -11.89 13.69 19.53
C ARG A 87 -10.65 12.95 19.04
N ILE A 88 -10.82 11.70 18.66
CA ILE A 88 -9.83 10.94 17.90
C ILE A 88 -10.55 10.14 16.82
N VAL A 89 -10.15 10.33 15.57
CA VAL A 89 -10.71 9.65 14.40
C VAL A 89 -9.62 9.00 13.57
N VAL A 90 -9.96 7.92 12.93
CA VAL A 90 -9.07 7.18 12.02
C VAL A 90 -9.65 7.27 10.62
N SER A 91 -8.81 7.64 9.67
CA SER A 91 -9.13 7.61 8.26
C SER A 91 -8.96 6.20 7.68
N ASP A 92 -9.53 5.97 6.51
CA ASP A 92 -9.44 4.69 5.82
C ASP A 92 -8.06 4.45 5.18
N PRO A 93 -7.63 3.19 5.05
CA PRO A 93 -6.53 2.78 4.15
C PRO A 93 -6.92 3.00 2.68
N LEU A 94 -6.02 2.67 1.74
CA LEU A 94 -6.21 2.97 0.31
C LEU A 94 -7.47 2.29 -0.28
N MET A 95 -7.71 1.02 0.08
CA MET A 95 -8.81 0.20 -0.44
C MET A 95 -9.59 -0.44 0.71
N VAL A 96 -10.83 0.00 0.90
CA VAL A 96 -11.75 -0.51 1.92
C VAL A 96 -13.09 -0.88 1.32
N GLY A 97 -13.69 0.04 0.58
CA GLY A 97 -14.99 -0.14 -0.05
C GLY A 97 -14.89 -0.60 -1.50
N LYS A 98 -15.98 -1.16 -2.05
CA LYS A 98 -16.01 -1.62 -3.46
C LYS A 98 -15.59 -0.56 -4.47
N ASN A 99 -15.98 0.69 -4.23
CA ASN A 99 -15.64 1.80 -5.13
C ASN A 99 -14.16 2.17 -5.08
N ASP A 100 -13.49 1.90 -3.98
CA ASP A 100 -12.08 2.24 -3.81
C ASP A 100 -11.19 1.44 -4.76
N PHE A 101 -11.58 0.21 -5.12
CA PHE A 101 -10.80 -0.62 -6.06
C PHE A 101 -10.70 0.02 -7.43
N ALA A 102 -11.79 0.55 -7.99
CA ALA A 102 -11.76 1.22 -9.28
C ALA A 102 -10.97 2.53 -9.23
N ILE A 103 -11.10 3.27 -8.14
CA ILE A 103 -10.36 4.53 -7.90
C ILE A 103 -8.87 4.24 -7.75
N ALA A 104 -8.50 3.26 -6.92
CA ALA A 104 -7.11 2.86 -6.69
C ALA A 104 -6.47 2.29 -7.97
N ALA A 105 -7.18 1.42 -8.70
CA ALA A 105 -6.71 0.87 -9.97
C ALA A 105 -6.45 1.98 -11.00
N SER A 106 -7.37 2.94 -11.12
CA SER A 106 -7.20 4.10 -12.00
C SER A 106 -5.99 4.96 -11.59
N ALA A 107 -5.83 5.21 -10.29
CA ALA A 107 -4.71 5.97 -9.77
C ALA A 107 -3.37 5.27 -10.02
N VAL A 108 -3.27 3.97 -9.72
CA VAL A 108 -2.07 3.17 -9.98
C VAL A 108 -1.75 3.13 -11.46
N ALA A 109 -2.74 3.01 -12.33
CA ALA A 109 -2.54 2.96 -13.78
C ALA A 109 -1.94 4.25 -14.36
N THR A 110 -2.02 5.39 -13.67
CA THR A 110 -1.41 6.64 -14.14
C THR A 110 0.12 6.59 -14.26
N GLN A 111 0.76 5.64 -13.59
CA GLN A 111 2.22 5.46 -13.64
C GLN A 111 2.66 4.47 -14.73
N PHE A 112 1.73 3.78 -15.39
CA PHE A 112 2.09 2.81 -16.42
C PHE A 112 2.63 3.52 -17.67
N PRO A 113 3.63 2.94 -18.34
CA PRO A 113 4.07 3.47 -19.62
C PRO A 113 3.01 3.21 -20.70
N THR A 114 3.17 3.87 -21.85
CA THR A 114 2.41 3.46 -23.04
C THR A 114 2.84 2.05 -23.44
N LEU A 115 1.90 1.11 -23.40
CA LEU A 115 2.16 -0.29 -23.70
C LEU A 115 2.02 -0.58 -25.20
N GLY A 116 2.99 -1.32 -25.73
CA GLY A 116 2.95 -1.85 -27.09
C GLY A 116 2.17 -3.17 -27.18
N LYS A 117 2.05 -3.68 -28.39
CA LYS A 117 1.40 -4.96 -28.65
C LYS A 117 2.21 -6.10 -27.97
N GLY A 118 1.54 -6.90 -27.16
CA GLY A 118 2.16 -8.01 -26.42
C GLY A 118 2.90 -7.56 -25.15
N GLU A 119 2.71 -6.32 -24.73
CA GLU A 119 3.22 -5.83 -23.45
C GLU A 119 2.12 -5.85 -22.39
N GLY A 120 2.52 -6.12 -21.15
CA GLY A 120 1.64 -6.10 -19.99
C GLY A 120 2.32 -5.48 -18.77
N VAL A 121 1.55 -5.33 -17.71
CA VAL A 121 2.02 -4.86 -16.40
C VAL A 121 1.89 -5.98 -15.39
N VAL A 122 2.89 -6.12 -14.54
CA VAL A 122 2.86 -7.01 -13.36
C VAL A 122 2.94 -6.13 -12.12
N LEU A 123 1.98 -6.25 -11.23
CA LEU A 123 1.95 -5.60 -9.94
C LEU A 123 2.25 -6.61 -8.84
N MET A 124 3.31 -6.39 -8.07
CA MET A 124 3.64 -7.21 -6.92
C MET A 124 3.26 -6.51 -5.63
N GLY A 125 2.23 -7.01 -4.95
CA GLY A 125 1.88 -6.60 -3.59
C GLY A 125 2.61 -7.41 -2.53
N HIS A 126 2.58 -6.94 -1.29
CA HIS A 126 3.15 -7.68 -0.16
C HIS A 126 2.37 -8.97 0.11
N GLY A 127 1.07 -8.88 0.07
CA GLY A 127 0.16 -9.91 0.56
C GLY A 127 -0.32 -9.63 1.98
N SER A 128 -1.32 -10.37 2.39
CA SER A 128 -1.83 -10.39 3.75
C SER A 128 -2.46 -11.75 3.99
N PRO A 129 -1.78 -12.68 4.70
CA PRO A 129 -2.27 -14.05 4.94
C PRO A 129 -3.63 -14.09 5.62
N ARG A 130 -3.98 -12.99 6.27
CA ARG A 130 -5.29 -12.73 6.86
C ARG A 130 -5.86 -11.46 6.24
N ASP A 131 -5.95 -11.45 4.91
CA ASP A 131 -6.67 -10.41 4.19
C ASP A 131 -8.16 -10.52 4.53
N ASN A 132 -8.43 -10.11 5.75
CA ASN A 132 -9.76 -9.90 6.26
C ASN A 132 -10.23 -8.51 5.86
N ASN A 133 -10.16 -8.20 4.60
CA ASN A 133 -11.11 -7.22 4.10
C ASN A 133 -12.48 -7.89 4.28
N GLN A 134 -12.96 -7.87 5.52
CA GLN A 134 -14.08 -8.65 6.03
C GLN A 134 -15.34 -8.45 5.20
N SER A 135 -15.40 -7.34 4.46
CA SER A 135 -16.54 -7.00 3.62
C SER A 135 -16.45 -7.58 2.22
N PHE A 136 -15.25 -7.90 1.70
CA PHE A 136 -15.07 -8.14 0.26
C PHE A 136 -14.16 -9.32 -0.11
N GLY A 137 -13.49 -9.95 0.85
CA GLY A 137 -12.59 -11.08 0.59
C GLY A 137 -11.18 -10.62 0.17
N ASN A 138 -10.54 -11.36 -0.72
CA ASN A 138 -9.16 -11.12 -1.09
C ASN A 138 -8.99 -9.84 -1.93
N THR A 139 -8.35 -8.84 -1.34
CA THR A 139 -8.12 -7.51 -1.94
C THR A 139 -7.36 -7.60 -3.28
N TYR A 140 -6.34 -8.45 -3.37
CA TYR A 140 -5.53 -8.58 -4.59
C TYR A 140 -6.30 -9.23 -5.74
N LYS A 141 -7.15 -10.24 -5.45
CA LYS A 141 -8.07 -10.81 -6.44
C LYS A 141 -9.08 -9.81 -6.92
N MET A 142 -9.67 -9.04 -6.01
CA MET A 142 -10.63 -7.99 -6.37
C MET A 142 -9.98 -6.89 -7.20
N LEU A 143 -8.73 -6.54 -6.92
CA LEU A 143 -7.99 -5.58 -7.72
C LEU A 143 -7.69 -6.14 -9.12
N GLN A 144 -7.31 -7.43 -9.23
CA GLN A 144 -7.16 -8.11 -10.52
C GLN A 144 -8.46 -8.03 -11.34
N GLU A 145 -9.59 -8.43 -10.74
CA GLU A 145 -10.90 -8.34 -11.41
C GLU A 145 -11.24 -6.92 -11.86
N THR A 146 -10.82 -5.93 -11.07
CA THR A 146 -11.04 -4.52 -11.40
C THR A 146 -10.24 -4.12 -12.64
N PHE A 147 -8.96 -4.46 -12.71
CA PHE A 147 -8.14 -4.21 -13.90
C PHE A 147 -8.68 -4.95 -15.13
N ASP A 148 -9.14 -6.18 -14.97
CA ASP A 148 -9.75 -6.94 -16.07
C ASP A 148 -11.03 -6.27 -16.59
N LYS A 149 -11.91 -5.78 -15.71
CA LYS A 149 -13.11 -5.00 -16.08
C LYS A 149 -12.78 -3.68 -16.76
N MET A 150 -11.65 -3.07 -16.41
CA MET A 150 -11.15 -1.85 -17.07
C MET A 150 -10.49 -2.14 -18.42
N GLY A 151 -10.30 -3.40 -18.79
CA GLY A 151 -9.63 -3.82 -20.03
C GLY A 151 -8.13 -3.51 -20.05
N LEU A 152 -7.52 -3.35 -18.87
CA LEU A 152 -6.10 -3.06 -18.75
C LEU A 152 -5.28 -4.37 -18.71
N PRO A 153 -4.14 -4.43 -19.40
CA PRO A 153 -3.30 -5.63 -19.48
C PRO A 153 -2.42 -5.77 -18.21
N VAL A 154 -3.06 -5.96 -17.06
CA VAL A 154 -2.42 -6.01 -15.75
C VAL A 154 -2.56 -7.41 -15.15
N VAL A 155 -1.50 -7.91 -14.54
CA VAL A 155 -1.48 -9.10 -13.68
C VAL A 155 -1.08 -8.66 -12.28
N VAL A 156 -1.90 -9.00 -11.29
CA VAL A 156 -1.67 -8.69 -9.88
C VAL A 156 -1.27 -9.95 -9.14
N GLY A 157 -0.26 -9.87 -8.30
CA GLY A 157 0.11 -10.96 -7.40
C GLY A 157 0.73 -10.46 -6.10
N THR A 158 1.05 -11.39 -5.22
CA THR A 158 1.62 -11.13 -3.89
C THR A 158 2.93 -11.88 -3.71
N VAL A 159 3.86 -11.29 -2.95
CA VAL A 159 5.16 -11.92 -2.66
C VAL A 159 5.03 -13.04 -1.64
N GLU A 160 4.04 -12.99 -0.75
CA GLU A 160 3.81 -14.06 0.24
C GLU A 160 3.26 -15.31 -0.45
N GLU A 161 4.00 -16.42 -0.36
CA GLU A 161 3.65 -17.70 -1.01
C GLU A 161 2.31 -18.29 -0.56
N VAL A 162 1.93 -18.03 0.69
CA VAL A 162 0.68 -18.51 1.28
C VAL A 162 -0.54 -17.69 0.86
N ASP A 163 -0.31 -16.58 0.18
CA ASP A 163 -1.35 -15.68 -0.28
C ASP A 163 -1.70 -15.90 -1.75
N THR A 164 -2.78 -15.32 -2.23
CA THR A 164 -3.19 -15.46 -3.62
C THR A 164 -3.65 -14.11 -4.19
N PRO A 165 -3.32 -13.84 -5.46
CA PRO A 165 -2.53 -14.64 -6.40
C PRO A 165 -1.05 -14.68 -6.03
N ASN A 166 -0.45 -15.86 -5.91
CA ASN A 166 0.98 -16.03 -5.68
C ASN A 166 1.78 -15.98 -7.00
N VAL A 167 3.10 -16.15 -6.92
CA VAL A 167 3.97 -16.07 -8.10
C VAL A 167 3.63 -17.09 -9.18
N ASP A 168 3.26 -18.31 -8.81
CA ASP A 168 2.90 -19.34 -9.79
C ASP A 168 1.66 -18.94 -10.59
N GLU A 169 0.63 -18.43 -9.92
CA GLU A 169 -0.58 -17.90 -10.57
C GLU A 169 -0.25 -16.70 -11.47
N VAL A 170 0.70 -15.85 -11.09
CA VAL A 170 1.18 -14.73 -11.93
C VAL A 170 1.87 -15.24 -13.20
N LEU A 171 2.75 -16.24 -13.08
CA LEU A 171 3.44 -16.85 -14.23
C LEU A 171 2.45 -17.51 -15.20
N GLU A 172 1.45 -18.21 -14.67
CA GLU A 172 0.38 -18.79 -15.48
C GLU A 172 -0.42 -17.73 -16.24
N GLN A 173 -0.77 -16.63 -15.58
CA GLN A 173 -1.49 -15.53 -16.22
C GLN A 173 -0.68 -14.83 -17.30
N ILE A 174 0.62 -14.58 -17.07
CA ILE A 174 1.53 -14.00 -18.08
C ILE A 174 1.54 -14.89 -19.34
N LYS A 175 1.67 -16.21 -19.14
CA LYS A 175 1.66 -17.20 -20.22
C LYS A 175 0.32 -17.23 -20.96
N ALA A 176 -0.78 -17.28 -20.22
CA ALA A 176 -2.13 -17.34 -20.79
C ALA A 176 -2.47 -16.09 -21.62
N ARG A 177 -2.02 -14.91 -21.18
CA ARG A 177 -2.20 -13.65 -21.90
C ARG A 177 -1.21 -13.46 -23.06
N GLY A 178 -0.20 -14.31 -23.16
CA GLY A 178 0.79 -14.31 -24.25
C GLY A 178 1.69 -13.08 -24.26
N TYR A 179 1.97 -12.49 -23.10
CA TYR A 179 2.86 -11.36 -23.01
C TYR A 179 4.28 -11.71 -23.42
N LYS A 180 4.94 -10.79 -24.13
CA LYS A 180 6.35 -10.89 -24.56
C LYS A 180 7.26 -9.97 -23.75
N THR A 181 6.70 -8.91 -23.20
CA THR A 181 7.35 -7.97 -22.29
C THR A 181 6.39 -7.63 -21.16
N VAL A 182 6.88 -7.57 -19.94
CA VAL A 182 6.12 -7.11 -18.79
C VAL A 182 6.86 -5.99 -18.06
N HIS A 183 6.12 -4.94 -17.73
CA HIS A 183 6.56 -3.85 -16.88
C HIS A 183 6.19 -4.18 -15.44
N MET A 184 7.18 -4.31 -14.56
CA MET A 184 6.99 -4.77 -13.19
C MET A 184 7.02 -3.58 -12.23
N PHE A 185 5.98 -3.45 -11.41
CA PHE A 185 5.84 -2.39 -10.42
C PHE A 185 5.54 -2.97 -9.04
N PRO A 186 6.12 -2.44 -7.95
CA PRO A 186 5.68 -2.79 -6.62
C PRO A 186 4.32 -2.13 -6.33
N LEU A 187 3.34 -2.93 -5.94
CA LEU A 187 2.08 -2.47 -5.38
C LEU A 187 2.24 -2.30 -3.86
N MET A 188 3.16 -1.44 -3.49
CA MET A 188 3.55 -1.10 -2.11
C MET A 188 3.78 0.39 -2.01
N ILE A 189 3.49 0.97 -0.85
CA ILE A 189 3.71 2.42 -0.63
C ILE A 189 5.18 2.79 -0.82
N VAL A 190 6.08 1.92 -0.34
CA VAL A 190 7.53 2.09 -0.44
C VAL A 190 8.13 0.91 -1.20
N ALA A 191 8.95 1.18 -2.20
CA ALA A 191 9.76 0.16 -2.87
C ALA A 191 10.97 -0.19 -1.97
N GLY A 192 10.76 -1.16 -1.09
CA GLY A 192 11.77 -1.67 -0.14
C GLY A 192 12.44 -2.95 -0.62
N ASP A 193 12.84 -3.81 0.34
CA ASP A 193 13.55 -5.06 0.09
C ASP A 193 12.79 -5.97 -0.89
N HIS A 194 11.48 -6.14 -0.70
CA HIS A 194 10.66 -6.97 -1.61
C HIS A 194 10.69 -6.49 -3.06
N ALA A 195 10.65 -5.18 -3.29
CA ALA A 195 10.71 -4.64 -4.66
C ALA A 195 12.10 -4.84 -5.30
N ASN A 196 13.16 -4.70 -4.50
CA ASN A 196 14.52 -4.75 -5.00
C ASN A 196 15.09 -6.17 -5.10
N ASN A 197 14.63 -7.09 -4.23
CA ASN A 197 15.12 -8.46 -4.17
C ASN A 197 14.10 -9.44 -4.78
N ASP A 198 12.92 -9.57 -4.16
CA ASP A 198 11.95 -10.60 -4.55
C ASP A 198 11.30 -10.30 -5.91
N MET A 199 11.00 -9.02 -6.21
CA MET A 199 10.41 -8.65 -7.49
C MET A 199 11.46 -8.57 -8.61
N TYR A 200 12.53 -7.79 -8.41
CA TYR A 200 13.45 -7.40 -9.48
C TYR A 200 14.92 -7.64 -9.14
N GLY A 201 15.22 -8.54 -8.21
CA GLY A 201 16.56 -9.01 -7.90
C GLY A 201 17.12 -9.97 -8.95
N ASP A 202 18.39 -10.33 -8.79
CA ASP A 202 19.09 -11.24 -9.72
C ASP A 202 19.10 -12.70 -9.24
N GLU A 203 18.56 -12.97 -8.06
CA GLU A 203 18.44 -14.33 -7.53
C GLU A 203 17.47 -15.17 -8.36
N GLU A 204 17.67 -16.49 -8.36
CA GLU A 204 16.90 -17.39 -9.22
C GLU A 204 15.40 -17.45 -8.91
N ASP A 205 15.04 -17.17 -7.66
CA ASP A 205 13.68 -17.16 -7.13
C ASP A 205 13.01 -15.77 -7.19
N SER A 206 13.71 -14.75 -7.71
CA SER A 206 13.06 -13.47 -7.99
C SER A 206 12.03 -13.60 -9.10
N TRP A 207 10.96 -12.81 -9.01
CA TRP A 207 9.93 -12.78 -10.07
C TRP A 207 10.51 -12.45 -11.44
N LYS A 208 11.44 -11.48 -11.49
CA LYS A 208 12.20 -11.16 -12.72
C LYS A 208 12.83 -12.40 -13.33
N SER A 209 13.63 -13.13 -12.55
CA SER A 209 14.36 -14.31 -13.03
C SER A 209 13.41 -15.42 -13.49
N MET A 210 12.33 -15.68 -12.75
CA MET A 210 11.31 -16.66 -13.12
C MET A 210 10.58 -16.29 -14.40
N ILE A 211 10.21 -15.03 -14.59
CA ILE A 211 9.54 -14.53 -15.79
C ILE A 211 10.48 -14.61 -17.01
N GLU A 212 11.74 -14.22 -16.84
CA GLU A 212 12.74 -14.26 -17.91
C GLU A 212 13.09 -15.70 -18.35
N LYS A 213 13.08 -16.67 -17.42
CA LYS A 213 13.18 -18.10 -17.73
C LYS A 213 12.05 -18.61 -18.66
N MET A 214 10.90 -17.95 -18.67
CA MET A 214 9.80 -18.23 -19.59
C MET A 214 9.99 -17.60 -20.98
N GLY A 215 11.07 -16.87 -21.22
CA GLY A 215 11.33 -16.12 -22.46
C GLY A 215 10.55 -14.81 -22.57
N VAL A 216 10.07 -14.25 -21.47
CA VAL A 216 9.38 -12.97 -21.40
C VAL A 216 10.36 -11.91 -20.90
N LYS A 217 10.45 -10.79 -21.61
CA LYS A 217 11.32 -9.67 -21.21
C LYS A 217 10.70 -8.92 -20.02
N THR A 218 11.53 -8.49 -19.09
CA THR A 218 11.12 -7.70 -17.94
C THR A 218 11.66 -6.28 -17.99
N VAL A 219 10.87 -5.33 -17.49
CA VAL A 219 11.27 -3.93 -17.28
C VAL A 219 10.86 -3.53 -15.87
N GLY A 220 11.81 -3.31 -14.98
CA GLY A 220 11.54 -2.96 -13.57
C GLY A 220 11.31 -1.47 -13.36
N HIS A 221 10.29 -1.14 -12.60
CA HIS A 221 9.97 0.20 -12.13
C HIS A 221 9.98 0.21 -10.60
N LEU A 222 11.15 0.49 -10.01
CA LEU A 222 11.39 0.35 -8.57
C LEU A 222 10.99 1.61 -7.78
N GLN A 223 9.75 2.04 -7.96
CA GLN A 223 9.18 3.17 -7.24
C GLN A 223 7.89 2.75 -6.55
N GLY A 224 7.80 3.00 -5.24
CA GLY A 224 6.58 2.76 -4.49
C GLY A 224 5.44 3.67 -4.93
N ILE A 225 4.21 3.17 -4.82
CA ILE A 225 3.01 3.93 -5.22
C ILE A 225 2.78 5.19 -4.35
N GLY A 226 3.47 5.32 -3.22
CA GLY A 226 3.45 6.54 -2.41
C GLY A 226 4.00 7.79 -3.11
N ARG A 227 4.72 7.63 -4.23
CA ARG A 227 5.13 8.74 -5.10
C ARG A 227 4.07 9.17 -6.10
N ASN A 228 3.07 8.34 -6.33
CA ASN A 228 2.01 8.61 -7.30
C ASN A 228 1.04 9.66 -6.74
N ALA A 229 0.96 10.83 -7.39
CA ALA A 229 0.12 11.94 -6.95
C ALA A 229 -1.39 11.57 -6.91
N ALA A 230 -1.86 10.69 -7.82
CA ALA A 230 -3.23 10.23 -7.81
C ALA A 230 -3.52 9.31 -6.62
N VAL A 231 -2.54 8.49 -6.21
CA VAL A 231 -2.64 7.67 -4.98
C VAL A 231 -2.62 8.56 -3.73
N GLN A 232 -1.73 9.56 -3.69
CA GLN A 232 -1.69 10.54 -2.59
C GLN A 232 -3.03 11.25 -2.42
N ALA A 233 -3.68 11.62 -3.53
CA ALA A 233 -4.98 12.28 -3.52
C ALA A 233 -6.09 11.42 -2.88
N ILE A 234 -6.03 10.09 -3.01
CA ILE A 234 -6.98 9.18 -2.36
C ILE A 234 -6.83 9.26 -0.83
N TYR A 235 -5.61 9.19 -0.31
CA TYR A 235 -5.37 9.33 1.13
C TYR A 235 -5.86 10.69 1.66
N VAL A 236 -5.64 11.76 0.91
CA VAL A 236 -6.17 13.09 1.27
C VAL A 236 -7.69 13.08 1.31
N GLN A 237 -8.36 12.49 0.32
CA GLN A 237 -9.83 12.38 0.30
C GLN A 237 -10.36 11.58 1.50
N HIS A 238 -9.70 10.48 1.86
CA HIS A 238 -10.05 9.68 3.02
C HIS A 238 -9.88 10.47 4.33
N ALA A 239 -8.76 11.19 4.47
CA ALA A 239 -8.50 12.03 5.61
C ALA A 239 -9.56 13.15 5.75
N VAL A 240 -9.92 13.81 4.65
CA VAL A 240 -10.96 14.85 4.62
C VAL A 240 -12.34 14.29 5.00
N ALA A 241 -12.67 13.08 4.49
CA ALA A 241 -13.92 12.42 4.84
C ALA A 241 -13.98 12.07 6.34
N ALA A 242 -12.90 11.49 6.88
CA ALA A 242 -12.82 11.18 8.32
C ALA A 242 -12.90 12.43 9.19
N GLU A 243 -12.23 13.52 8.79
CA GLU A 243 -12.29 14.81 9.47
C GLU A 243 -13.71 15.36 9.51
N ALA A 244 -14.45 15.25 8.42
CA ALA A 244 -15.85 15.69 8.31
C ALA A 244 -16.85 14.75 9.00
N GLY A 245 -16.40 13.60 9.56
CA GLY A 245 -17.27 12.60 10.17
C GLY A 245 -18.13 11.82 9.15
N VAL A 246 -17.70 11.78 7.90
CA VAL A 246 -18.38 11.00 6.85
C VAL A 246 -17.93 9.54 6.96
N GLN A 247 -18.86 8.64 7.26
CA GLN A 247 -18.63 7.21 7.15
C GLN A 247 -18.71 6.79 5.68
N ARG A 248 -17.73 6.01 5.23
CA ARG A 248 -17.60 5.54 3.85
C ARG A 248 -17.93 4.05 3.76
#